data_9b834db3c0453906456c8c1a4b8998e8
#
_entry.id   9b834db3c0453906456c8c1a4b8998e8
#
_cell.length_a   1.000
_cell.length_b   1.000
_cell.length_c   1.000
_cell.angle_alpha   90.00
_cell.angle_beta   90.00
_cell.angle_gamma   90.00
#
_symmetry.space_group_name_H-M   'P 1'
#
loop_
_entity.id
_entity.type
_entity.pdbx_description
1 polymer ?
#
loop_
_entity_poly.entity_id
_entity_poly.type
_entity_poly.pdbx_seq_one_letter_code
_entity_poly.pdbx_strand_id
1 'polypeptide(L)'
;MEEIWKDVVGYEGFYQVSNLGRVKSLFTNKIMSTHIGNNKYVNLRLARCNYGKTKLCLLHRIVAEAFIPNPDHLPQVGHKDETRTNNRADNLYWTTSTENNNTPQHCHRIAKGRKDVKASHVQKSIVCDDTVYSSLREFCQQHNNMNPPTVWRWLNKVTKMPKEWQERGLKYYD
;
A
#
# COMPACT_ATOMS: atom_id res chain seq x y z
N MET A 1 23.27 -15.13 16.89
CA MET A 1 22.83 -13.94 17.67
C MET A 1 22.00 -14.48 18.83
N GLU A 2 22.34 -14.11 20.03
CA GLU A 2 21.60 -14.49 21.24
C GLU A 2 20.21 -13.89 21.23
N GLU A 3 19.19 -14.62 21.73
CA GLU A 3 17.84 -14.12 21.82
C GLU A 3 17.63 -13.30 23.10
N ILE A 4 17.29 -12.04 22.92
CA ILE A 4 17.05 -11.09 24.01
C ILE A 4 15.56 -10.79 24.06
N TRP A 5 15.00 -10.76 25.27
CA TRP A 5 13.60 -10.48 25.53
C TRP A 5 13.44 -9.13 26.23
N LYS A 6 12.48 -8.32 25.77
CA LYS A 6 12.07 -7.06 26.39
C LYS A 6 10.56 -7.02 26.53
N ASP A 7 10.07 -6.24 27.48
CA ASP A 7 8.63 -6.02 27.62
C ASP A 7 8.05 -5.33 26.38
N VAL A 8 6.84 -5.73 26.01
CA VAL A 8 6.11 -5.08 24.93
C VAL A 8 5.61 -3.72 25.43
N VAL A 9 5.97 -2.65 24.73
CA VAL A 9 5.59 -1.27 25.11
C VAL A 9 4.07 -1.14 25.21
N GLY A 10 3.62 -0.65 26.38
CA GLY A 10 2.20 -0.53 26.73
C GLY A 10 1.53 -1.84 27.15
N TYR A 11 2.28 -2.92 27.29
CA TYR A 11 1.85 -4.25 27.78
C TYR A 11 2.90 -4.83 28.74
N GLU A 12 3.59 -3.98 29.49
CA GLU A 12 4.61 -4.33 30.45
C GLU A 12 4.03 -5.28 31.50
N GLY A 13 4.78 -6.32 31.86
CA GLY A 13 4.33 -7.37 32.78
C GLY A 13 3.33 -8.39 32.22
N PHE A 14 2.86 -8.23 30.98
CA PHE A 14 1.93 -9.16 30.33
C PHE A 14 2.55 -9.92 29.18
N TYR A 15 3.36 -9.25 28.36
CA TYR A 15 4.00 -9.84 27.21
C TYR A 15 5.42 -9.35 27.04
N GLN A 16 6.27 -10.24 26.56
CA GLN A 16 7.62 -9.93 26.13
C GLN A 16 7.79 -10.22 24.64
N VAL A 17 8.61 -9.42 23.99
CA VAL A 17 9.00 -9.59 22.59
C VAL A 17 10.50 -9.83 22.50
N SER A 18 10.92 -10.71 21.57
CA SER A 18 12.33 -10.97 21.33
C SER A 18 12.87 -10.19 20.14
N ASN A 19 14.18 -9.96 20.13
CA ASN A 19 14.91 -9.42 18.99
C ASN A 19 14.82 -10.31 17.73
N LEU A 20 14.38 -11.55 17.85
CA LEU A 20 14.14 -12.48 16.73
C LEU A 20 12.70 -12.44 16.21
N GLY A 21 11.83 -11.56 16.74
CA GLY A 21 10.45 -11.41 16.30
C GLY A 21 9.49 -12.47 16.86
N ARG A 22 9.76 -12.98 18.06
CA ARG A 22 8.82 -13.84 18.80
C ARG A 22 8.18 -13.07 19.95
N VAL A 23 6.94 -13.38 20.29
CA VAL A 23 6.24 -12.78 21.45
C VAL A 23 5.86 -13.87 22.43
N LYS A 24 6.10 -13.64 23.70
CA LYS A 24 5.78 -14.56 24.80
C LYS A 24 4.76 -13.93 25.74
N SER A 25 3.75 -14.69 26.11
CA SER A 25 2.83 -14.30 27.19
C SER A 25 3.45 -14.66 28.54
N LEU A 26 3.50 -13.70 29.45
CA LEU A 26 3.98 -13.92 30.82
C LEU A 26 2.95 -14.63 31.69
N PHE A 27 1.65 -14.59 31.33
CA PHE A 27 0.62 -15.34 32.03
C PHE A 27 0.74 -16.86 31.85
N THR A 28 0.96 -17.27 30.60
CA THR A 28 0.99 -18.67 30.23
C THR A 28 2.39 -19.20 30.05
N ASN A 29 3.39 -18.33 30.08
CA ASN A 29 4.79 -18.60 29.77
C ASN A 29 4.99 -19.31 28.41
N LYS A 30 4.08 -19.03 27.44
CA LYS A 30 4.10 -19.65 26.11
C LYS A 30 4.37 -18.62 25.03
N ILE A 31 5.01 -19.06 23.95
CA ILE A 31 5.15 -18.27 22.72
C ILE A 31 3.76 -18.12 22.08
N MET A 32 3.42 -16.89 21.74
CA MET A 32 2.17 -16.54 21.09
C MET A 32 2.16 -17.00 19.64
N SER A 33 1.04 -17.51 19.19
CA SER A 33 0.82 -17.77 17.77
C SER A 33 0.63 -16.46 17.00
N THR A 34 1.26 -16.37 15.84
CA THR A 34 1.14 -15.25 14.93
C THR A 34 0.47 -15.70 13.63
N HIS A 35 -0.13 -14.77 12.89
CA HIS A 35 -0.74 -15.06 11.60
C HIS A 35 -0.35 -13.99 10.57
N ILE A 36 -0.32 -14.38 9.30
CA ILE A 36 -0.07 -13.44 8.21
C ILE A 36 -1.41 -12.87 7.77
N GLY A 37 -1.57 -11.54 7.88
CA GLY A 37 -2.77 -10.83 7.44
C GLY A 37 -2.85 -10.67 5.92
N ASN A 38 -3.99 -10.18 5.41
CA ASN A 38 -4.21 -9.91 3.99
C ASN A 38 -3.20 -8.91 3.41
N ASN A 39 -2.66 -8.01 4.25
CA ASN A 39 -1.60 -7.07 3.91
C ASN A 39 -0.19 -7.71 3.87
N LYS A 40 -0.10 -9.04 4.05
CA LYS A 40 1.15 -9.83 4.10
C LYS A 40 2.07 -9.50 5.30
N TYR A 41 1.61 -8.74 6.28
CA TYR A 41 2.33 -8.54 7.54
C TYR A 41 1.98 -9.60 8.58
N VAL A 42 2.94 -9.88 9.44
CA VAL A 42 2.71 -10.76 10.60
C VAL A 42 1.99 -10.00 11.69
N ASN A 43 0.87 -10.55 12.12
CA ASN A 43 -0.02 -9.98 13.13
C ASN A 43 -0.19 -10.92 14.32
N LEU A 44 -0.51 -10.33 15.48
CA LEU A 44 -0.97 -11.08 16.65
C LEU A 44 -1.98 -10.25 17.44
N ARG A 45 -2.72 -10.89 18.30
CA ARG A 45 -3.70 -10.23 19.17
C ARG A 45 -3.16 -10.17 20.59
N LEU A 46 -3.08 -8.97 21.17
CA LEU A 46 -2.71 -8.73 22.55
C LEU A 46 -3.93 -8.25 23.34
N ALA A 47 -4.07 -8.71 24.57
CA ALA A 47 -5.10 -8.29 25.52
C ALA A 47 -4.44 -7.53 26.68
N ARG A 48 -4.94 -6.35 27.03
CA ARG A 48 -4.74 -5.82 28.36
C ARG A 48 -5.72 -6.54 29.29
N CYS A 49 -5.21 -7.24 30.30
CA CYS A 49 -5.94 -8.16 31.14
C CYS A 49 -7.37 -7.73 31.52
N ASN A 50 -8.22 -8.74 31.73
CA ASN A 50 -9.50 -8.78 32.45
C ASN A 50 -10.77 -8.23 31.79
N TYR A 51 -10.74 -7.56 30.62
CA TYR A 51 -11.96 -7.05 29.99
C TYR A 51 -12.22 -7.52 28.58
N GLY A 52 -11.63 -8.64 28.15
CA GLY A 52 -11.96 -9.31 26.89
C GLY A 52 -11.64 -8.55 25.59
N LYS A 53 -11.18 -7.31 25.65
CA LYS A 53 -10.83 -6.53 24.45
C LYS A 53 -9.40 -6.83 24.01
N THR A 54 -9.27 -7.54 22.89
CA THR A 54 -7.98 -7.76 22.24
C THR A 54 -7.71 -6.70 21.18
N LYS A 55 -6.47 -6.24 21.08
CA LYS A 55 -6.01 -5.36 19.99
C LYS A 55 -5.19 -6.15 19.01
N LEU A 56 -5.46 -5.99 17.72
CA LEU A 56 -4.63 -6.52 16.66
C LEU A 56 -3.38 -5.65 16.54
N CYS A 57 -2.21 -6.25 16.67
CA CYS A 57 -0.93 -5.57 16.62
C CYS A 57 -0.06 -6.14 15.50
N LEU A 58 0.72 -5.26 14.87
CA LEU A 58 1.70 -5.64 13.84
C LEU A 58 3.02 -6.01 14.53
N LEU A 59 3.52 -7.21 14.28
CA LEU A 59 4.70 -7.74 14.98
C LEU A 59 5.94 -6.87 14.76
N HIS A 60 6.22 -6.44 13.53
CA HIS A 60 7.37 -5.58 13.23
C HIS A 60 7.36 -4.26 14.03
N ARG A 61 6.17 -3.68 14.30
CA ARG A 61 6.06 -2.47 15.12
C ARG A 61 6.41 -2.75 16.57
N ILE A 62 5.88 -3.84 17.13
CA ILE A 62 6.19 -4.26 18.51
C ILE A 62 7.69 -4.45 18.69
N VAL A 63 8.35 -5.13 17.73
CA VAL A 63 9.81 -5.35 17.77
C VAL A 63 10.55 -4.01 17.66
N ALA A 64 10.17 -3.15 16.72
CA ALA A 64 10.83 -1.87 16.53
C ALA A 64 10.70 -0.97 17.77
N GLU A 65 9.52 -0.88 18.36
CA GLU A 65 9.26 -0.10 19.58
C GLU A 65 10.10 -0.58 20.77
N ALA A 66 10.36 -1.88 20.89
CA ALA A 66 11.13 -2.45 21.99
C ALA A 66 12.66 -2.37 21.79
N PHE A 67 13.14 -2.47 20.55
CA PHE A 67 14.57 -2.69 20.29
C PHE A 67 15.26 -1.56 19.53
N ILE A 68 14.54 -0.72 18.79
CA ILE A 68 15.13 0.28 17.90
C ILE A 68 14.79 1.67 18.38
N PRO A 69 15.79 2.48 18.79
CA PRO A 69 15.56 3.88 19.18
C PRO A 69 14.87 4.66 18.05
N ASN A 70 13.93 5.52 18.41
CA ASN A 70 13.21 6.41 17.48
C ASN A 70 13.21 7.86 18.00
N PRO A 71 14.37 8.54 18.05
CA PRO A 71 14.47 9.89 18.59
C PRO A 71 13.67 10.91 17.76
N ASP A 72 13.54 10.70 16.46
CA ASP A 72 12.83 11.59 15.53
C ASP A 72 11.32 11.28 15.43
N HIS A 73 10.81 10.35 16.22
CA HIS A 73 9.40 9.94 16.22
C HIS A 73 8.86 9.57 14.82
N LEU A 74 9.68 8.89 14.02
CA LEU A 74 9.32 8.49 12.67
C LEU A 74 8.11 7.52 12.70
N PRO A 75 7.12 7.71 11.80
CA PRO A 75 5.81 7.04 11.92
C PRO A 75 5.78 5.61 11.39
N GLN A 76 6.75 5.21 10.56
CA GLN A 76 6.73 3.91 9.88
C GLN A 76 7.94 3.04 10.21
N VAL A 77 7.76 1.74 10.06
CA VAL A 77 8.83 0.74 10.19
C VAL A 77 9.01 0.06 8.83
N GLY A 78 10.22 0.12 8.30
CA GLY A 78 10.64 -0.57 7.09
C GLY A 78 11.36 -1.89 7.38
N HIS A 79 11.41 -2.78 6.38
CA HIS A 79 12.20 -4.01 6.39
C HIS A 79 13.37 -3.84 5.41
N LYS A 80 14.60 -4.03 5.87
CA LYS A 80 15.81 -3.85 5.04
C LYS A 80 15.86 -4.81 3.85
N ASP A 81 15.38 -6.04 4.05
CA ASP A 81 15.28 -7.09 3.03
C ASP A 81 13.95 -7.08 2.26
N GLU A 82 13.06 -6.10 2.53
CA GLU A 82 11.68 -5.99 2.00
C GLU A 82 10.78 -7.20 2.31
N THR A 83 11.21 -8.14 3.13
CA THR A 83 10.46 -9.33 3.52
C THR A 83 9.58 -9.02 4.73
N ARG A 84 8.29 -8.80 4.51
CA ARG A 84 7.32 -8.40 5.54
C ARG A 84 7.12 -9.42 6.68
N THR A 85 7.62 -10.64 6.49
CA THR A 85 7.57 -11.72 7.49
C THR A 85 8.86 -11.83 8.30
N ASN A 86 9.94 -11.18 7.90
CA ASN A 86 11.21 -11.16 8.63
C ASN A 86 11.24 -10.00 9.64
N ASN A 87 10.69 -10.24 10.83
CA ASN A 87 10.50 -9.22 11.86
C ASN A 87 11.63 -9.21 12.91
N ARG A 88 12.85 -9.57 12.53
CA ARG A 88 14.04 -9.49 13.38
C ARG A 88 14.43 -8.02 13.57
N ALA A 89 14.87 -7.65 14.77
CA ALA A 89 15.24 -6.27 15.09
C ALA A 89 16.38 -5.72 14.21
N ASP A 90 17.31 -6.56 13.81
CA ASP A 90 18.43 -6.21 12.92
C ASP A 90 17.99 -5.91 11.48
N ASN A 91 16.81 -6.43 11.07
CA ASN A 91 16.21 -6.22 9.74
C ASN A 91 15.27 -5.02 9.69
N LEU A 92 14.90 -4.44 10.83
CA LEU A 92 13.92 -3.35 10.90
C LEU A 92 14.61 -1.99 11.04
N TYR A 93 13.93 -0.92 10.60
CA TYR A 93 14.35 0.46 10.79
C TYR A 93 13.16 1.41 10.79
N TRP A 94 13.29 2.54 11.48
CA TRP A 94 12.29 3.61 11.46
C TRP A 94 12.46 4.45 10.20
N THR A 95 11.35 4.92 9.62
CA THR A 95 11.34 5.67 8.37
C THR A 95 10.10 6.55 8.23
N THR A 96 10.12 7.45 7.27
CA THR A 96 8.96 8.23 6.83
C THR A 96 8.17 7.48 5.74
N SER A 97 6.90 7.91 5.49
CA SER A 97 6.10 7.38 4.39
C SER A 97 6.76 7.62 3.03
N THR A 98 7.39 8.78 2.85
CA THR A 98 8.06 9.15 1.60
C THR A 98 9.26 8.26 1.33
N GLU A 99 10.14 8.08 2.31
CA GLU A 99 11.32 7.22 2.18
C GLU A 99 10.93 5.76 1.95
N ASN A 100 9.96 5.24 2.71
CA ASN A 100 9.49 3.86 2.58
C ASN A 100 8.87 3.58 1.20
N ASN A 101 8.22 4.58 0.59
CA ASN A 101 7.67 4.45 -0.76
C ASN A 101 8.71 4.65 -1.88
N ASN A 102 9.86 5.26 -1.58
CA ASN A 102 10.90 5.55 -2.55
C ASN A 102 12.05 4.52 -2.55
N THR A 103 11.88 3.38 -1.89
CA THR A 103 12.87 2.31 -1.98
C THR A 103 13.04 1.84 -3.44
N PRO A 104 14.27 1.54 -3.91
CA PRO A 104 14.51 1.14 -5.30
C PRO A 104 13.63 -0.03 -5.75
N GLN A 105 13.43 -1.01 -4.88
CA GLN A 105 12.61 -2.19 -5.14
C GLN A 105 11.12 -1.85 -5.22
N HIS A 106 10.62 -0.93 -4.36
CA HIS A 106 9.24 -0.45 -4.45
C HIS A 106 9.00 0.29 -5.77
N CYS A 107 9.91 1.20 -6.14
CA CYS A 107 9.87 1.91 -7.42
C CYS A 107 9.91 0.95 -8.61
N HIS A 108 10.78 -0.08 -8.56
CA HIS A 108 10.86 -1.10 -9.60
C HIS A 108 9.57 -1.92 -9.74
N ARG A 109 8.96 -2.32 -8.63
CA ARG A 109 7.68 -3.05 -8.61
C ARG A 109 6.54 -2.22 -9.22
N ILE A 110 6.44 -0.93 -8.88
CA ILE A 110 5.45 -0.02 -9.46
C ILE A 110 5.71 0.16 -10.96
N ALA A 111 6.98 0.34 -11.37
CA ALA A 111 7.34 0.50 -12.77
C ALA A 111 6.99 -0.75 -13.60
N LYS A 112 7.22 -1.96 -13.06
CA LYS A 112 6.83 -3.23 -13.69
C LYS A 112 5.31 -3.33 -13.82
N GLY A 113 4.56 -3.10 -12.76
CA GLY A 113 3.09 -3.13 -12.80
C GLY A 113 2.49 -2.09 -13.77
N ARG A 114 3.12 -0.91 -13.92
CA ARG A 114 2.70 0.09 -14.90
C ARG A 114 3.01 -0.31 -16.35
N LYS A 115 4.07 -1.06 -16.60
CA LYS A 115 4.36 -1.61 -17.95
C LYS A 115 3.29 -2.62 -18.36
N ASP A 116 2.87 -3.48 -17.43
CA ASP A 116 1.83 -4.47 -17.69
C ASP A 116 0.46 -3.81 -17.93
N VAL A 117 0.16 -2.70 -17.25
CA VAL A 117 -1.07 -1.91 -17.47
C VAL A 117 -1.01 -1.09 -18.76
N LYS A 118 0.17 -0.57 -19.16
CA LYS A 118 0.30 0.17 -20.43
C LYS A 118 0.05 -0.69 -21.68
N ALA A 119 0.31 -1.97 -21.62
CA ALA A 119 0.06 -2.89 -22.73
C ALA A 119 -1.43 -3.14 -23.00
N SER A 120 -2.31 -2.87 -22.03
CA SER A 120 -3.77 -3.02 -22.20
C SER A 120 -4.51 -1.75 -22.61
N HIS A 121 -3.88 -0.57 -22.50
CA HIS A 121 -4.42 0.69 -23.00
C HIS A 121 -3.82 0.99 -24.39
N VAL A 122 -4.34 0.34 -25.40
CA VAL A 122 -4.20 0.84 -26.77
C VAL A 122 -4.80 2.25 -26.76
N GLN A 123 -3.99 3.26 -27.00
CA GLN A 123 -4.49 4.62 -27.21
C GLN A 123 -5.36 4.58 -28.46
N LYS A 124 -6.68 4.50 -28.27
CA LYS A 124 -7.62 4.56 -29.37
C LYS A 124 -7.68 6.00 -29.87
N SER A 125 -7.47 6.17 -31.17
CA SER A 125 -7.72 7.43 -31.84
C SER A 125 -9.22 7.76 -31.77
N ILE A 126 -9.56 9.02 -31.88
CA ILE A 126 -10.94 9.53 -31.78
C ILE A 126 -11.22 10.33 -33.05
N VAL A 127 -12.45 10.21 -33.53
CA VAL A 127 -12.97 11.05 -34.63
C VAL A 127 -14.05 11.96 -34.08
N CYS A 128 -14.00 13.21 -34.53
CA CYS A 128 -15.03 14.21 -34.30
C CYS A 128 -14.98 15.22 -35.44
N ASP A 129 -16.11 15.58 -36.06
CA ASP A 129 -16.20 16.48 -37.21
C ASP A 129 -15.22 16.09 -38.34
N ASP A 130 -15.16 14.78 -38.69
CA ASP A 130 -14.24 14.18 -39.67
C ASP A 130 -12.74 14.39 -39.41
N THR A 131 -12.39 14.92 -38.25
CA THR A 131 -11.00 15.10 -37.79
C THR A 131 -10.59 13.94 -36.91
N VAL A 132 -9.41 13.34 -37.18
CA VAL A 132 -8.85 12.24 -36.39
C VAL A 132 -7.85 12.77 -35.37
N TYR A 133 -8.09 12.49 -34.09
CA TYR A 133 -7.23 12.81 -32.96
C TYR A 133 -6.46 11.56 -32.55
N SER A 134 -5.16 11.67 -32.35
CA SER A 134 -4.31 10.51 -31.97
C SER A 134 -4.61 10.00 -30.56
N SER A 135 -5.24 10.79 -29.71
CA SER A 135 -5.58 10.43 -28.34
C SER A 135 -6.75 11.25 -27.78
N LEU A 136 -7.40 10.68 -26.75
CA LEU A 136 -8.43 11.37 -25.96
C LEU A 136 -7.93 12.69 -25.34
N ARG A 137 -6.66 12.74 -24.96
CA ARG A 137 -6.04 13.90 -24.37
C ARG A 137 -5.91 15.06 -25.39
N GLU A 138 -5.46 14.75 -26.58
CA GLU A 138 -5.34 15.70 -27.68
C GLU A 138 -6.70 16.29 -28.03
N PHE A 139 -7.71 15.44 -28.23
CA PHE A 139 -9.08 15.87 -28.45
C PHE A 139 -9.57 16.85 -27.37
N CYS A 140 -9.40 16.50 -26.10
CA CYS A 140 -9.84 17.33 -25.00
C CYS A 140 -9.10 18.68 -24.90
N GLN A 141 -7.81 18.72 -25.27
CA GLN A 141 -7.03 19.96 -25.31
C GLN A 141 -7.51 20.93 -26.40
N GLN A 142 -7.91 20.40 -27.55
CA GLN A 142 -8.39 21.22 -28.67
C GLN A 142 -9.85 21.66 -28.50
N HIS A 143 -10.62 20.97 -27.63
CA HIS A 143 -12.01 21.29 -27.36
C HIS A 143 -12.19 21.86 -25.92
N ASN A 144 -11.79 23.13 -25.74
CA ASN A 144 -11.99 23.90 -24.49
C ASN A 144 -11.50 23.20 -23.22
N ASN A 145 -10.39 22.46 -23.27
CA ASN A 145 -9.83 21.70 -22.14
C ASN A 145 -10.86 20.81 -21.44
N MET A 146 -11.67 20.11 -22.21
CA MET A 146 -12.64 19.16 -21.67
C MET A 146 -11.97 18.14 -20.76
N ASN A 147 -12.74 17.65 -19.77
CA ASN A 147 -12.22 16.66 -18.84
C ASN A 147 -12.15 15.25 -19.51
N PRO A 148 -10.95 14.68 -19.73
CA PRO A 148 -10.80 13.38 -20.38
C PRO A 148 -11.63 12.22 -19.78
N PRO A 149 -11.73 12.05 -18.45
CA PRO A 149 -12.63 11.07 -17.83
C PRO A 149 -14.10 11.20 -18.25
N THR A 150 -14.60 12.41 -18.45
CA THR A 150 -16.00 12.65 -18.86
C THR A 150 -16.20 12.18 -20.30
N VAL A 151 -15.31 12.58 -21.22
CA VAL A 151 -15.36 12.15 -22.63
C VAL A 151 -15.19 10.63 -22.75
N TRP A 152 -14.31 10.04 -21.98
CA TRP A 152 -14.14 8.59 -21.93
C TRP A 152 -15.44 7.86 -21.55
N ARG A 153 -16.19 8.38 -20.54
CA ARG A 153 -17.48 7.81 -20.12
C ARG A 153 -18.53 7.89 -21.23
N TRP A 154 -18.55 8.96 -22.01
CA TRP A 154 -19.43 9.07 -23.18
C TRP A 154 -19.10 8.06 -24.25
N LEU A 155 -17.85 7.95 -24.65
CA LEU A 155 -17.35 7.03 -25.67
C LEU A 155 -17.58 5.56 -25.27
N ASN A 156 -17.50 5.24 -24.00
CA ASN A 156 -17.76 3.89 -23.49
C ASN A 156 -19.21 3.66 -23.02
N LYS A 157 -20.12 4.58 -23.33
CA LYS A 157 -21.56 4.49 -23.01
C LYS A 157 -21.87 4.35 -21.51
N VAL A 158 -20.95 4.75 -20.63
CA VAL A 158 -21.14 4.73 -19.18
C VAL A 158 -22.10 5.84 -18.73
N THR A 159 -22.04 7.01 -19.40
CA THR A 159 -22.97 8.12 -19.24
C THR A 159 -23.48 8.57 -20.60
N LYS A 160 -24.67 9.17 -20.62
CA LYS A 160 -25.27 9.67 -21.87
C LYS A 160 -24.44 10.82 -22.42
N MET A 161 -24.01 10.69 -23.69
CA MET A 161 -23.32 11.76 -24.41
C MET A 161 -24.28 12.87 -24.73
N PRO A 162 -23.93 14.15 -24.56
CA PRO A 162 -24.75 15.28 -25.02
C PRO A 162 -25.03 15.22 -26.52
N LYS A 163 -26.21 15.69 -26.95
CA LYS A 163 -26.64 15.64 -28.35
C LYS A 163 -25.65 16.32 -29.29
N GLU A 164 -25.12 17.47 -28.90
CA GLU A 164 -24.10 18.22 -29.61
C GLU A 164 -22.92 17.34 -30.08
N TRP A 165 -22.37 16.50 -29.19
CA TRP A 165 -21.23 15.62 -29.51
C TRP A 165 -21.63 14.38 -30.30
N GLN A 166 -22.90 13.94 -30.16
CA GLN A 166 -23.44 12.87 -31.02
C GLN A 166 -23.59 13.34 -32.46
N GLU A 167 -24.11 14.53 -32.66
CA GLU A 167 -24.27 15.16 -33.99
C GLU A 167 -22.94 15.44 -34.67
N ARG A 168 -21.90 15.79 -33.91
CA ARG A 168 -20.54 15.99 -34.38
C ARG A 168 -19.79 14.66 -34.64
N GLY A 169 -20.45 13.53 -34.48
CA GLY A 169 -19.87 12.21 -34.80
C GLY A 169 -18.74 11.75 -33.89
N LEU A 170 -18.72 12.19 -32.60
CA LEU A 170 -17.69 11.78 -31.64
C LEU A 170 -17.73 10.26 -31.37
N LYS A 171 -16.68 9.56 -31.80
CA LYS A 171 -16.53 8.11 -31.64
C LYS A 171 -15.06 7.70 -31.61
N TYR A 172 -14.77 6.44 -31.24
CA TYR A 172 -13.45 5.87 -31.50
C TYR A 172 -13.24 5.66 -32.98
N TYR A 173 -12.01 5.86 -33.43
CA TYR A 173 -11.57 5.50 -34.77
C TYR A 173 -11.26 3.99 -34.75
N ASP A 174 -11.94 3.22 -35.57
CA ASP A 174 -11.73 1.77 -35.73
C ASP A 174 -10.59 1.46 -36.71
#